data_ca8b9569d412d91824d8231f06d41a9b
#
_entry.id   ca8b9569d412d91824d8231f06d41a9b
#
_cell.length_a   1.000
_cell.length_b   1.000
_cell.length_c   1.000
_cell.angle_alpha   90.00
_cell.angle_beta   90.00
_cell.angle_gamma   90.00
#
_symmetry.space_group_name_H-M   'P 1'
#
loop_
_entity.id
_entity.type
_entity.pdbx_description
1 polymer ?
#
loop_
_entity_poly.entity_id
_entity_poly.type
_entity_poly.pdbx_seq_one_letter_code
_entity_poly.pdbx_strand_id
1 'polypeptide(L)'
;MRPLELLAPAKNLETGIAAIEHGADAIYIGAEQLGARSAAGNSIEDIAQLCQYAKQFGVKVYVTLNVIVYEHEIDYCQKLITQLYEAGVDALIVQDMGVLKMDIPPIELHASTQTDNRTADKVSWLKSLGFARVVLARELSLDAIKAIHKEEPDVELEVFVHGALCVSYSGVCYVSQHSFGRSANRGECAQFCRMSFDLVDSDDREIEHQRHLLSLKDMCRINELEQLADAGATSFKIEGRLKDVSYVKNVVSAYRKKLDKVIAAHPEKYCRASLGAVKHSFDPNLNKTFNRGFTTYFLHQRENKIASFDTPKAIGEPVGKVKDVRNNYFVVAGVASFANGDGLCFMNNDNKLEGFRVNRVEGNKLFPFKMPRDLKAGVYLFRNNDEAFEKVLSKPTAVRKIAITMQFATTPSGFALTLQAEGYDTARVERDFQHEAARQNQYDNIVKQLSKLGNTIFEAGKIDIEKEAQSLFVPSSLLADMRREALEQFQPHDNRRLREKAEANGCGVNLQWQKEYKAFPYTYNIANSLAKAFYKEQGLQDPEEAFEVKGDKNVPQSLLMQCKHCIRYSLGHCVVHGGVAPKWKEPLYLKLSDGRKFRLQFDCSQCQMNIYAST
;
A
#
# COMPACT_ATOMS: atom_id res chain seq x y z
N MET A 1 23.84 -5.74 -4.27
CA MET A 1 22.85 -5.50 -3.18
C MET A 1 21.48 -5.31 -3.83
N ARG A 2 20.44 -5.93 -3.27
CA ARG A 2 19.06 -5.82 -3.77
C ARG A 2 18.36 -4.65 -3.05
N PRO A 3 17.78 -3.68 -3.77
CA PRO A 3 17.03 -2.61 -3.14
C PRO A 3 15.72 -3.14 -2.54
N LEU A 4 15.38 -2.67 -1.33
CA LEU A 4 14.10 -2.91 -0.68
C LEU A 4 13.29 -1.63 -0.71
N GLU A 5 12.16 -1.67 -1.43
CA GLU A 5 11.28 -0.52 -1.66
C GLU A 5 10.08 -0.55 -0.70
N LEU A 6 9.88 0.51 0.05
CA LEU A 6 8.64 0.75 0.81
C LEU A 6 7.68 1.57 -0.05
N LEU A 7 6.62 0.92 -0.54
CA LEU A 7 5.61 1.52 -1.41
C LEU A 7 4.41 2.00 -0.58
N ALA A 8 4.24 3.32 -0.51
CA ALA A 8 3.19 3.95 0.29
C ALA A 8 2.02 4.46 -0.57
N PRO A 9 0.78 4.44 -0.04
CA PRO A 9 -0.38 5.00 -0.71
C PRO A 9 -0.41 6.52 -0.60
N ALA A 10 -0.87 7.20 -1.66
CA ALA A 10 -1.26 8.60 -1.61
C ALA A 10 -2.72 8.78 -2.03
N LYS A 11 -3.49 9.48 -1.20
CA LYS A 11 -4.83 9.93 -1.55
C LYS A 11 -4.77 11.16 -2.44
N ASN A 12 -3.85 12.07 -2.15
CA ASN A 12 -3.61 13.35 -2.82
C ASN A 12 -2.14 13.76 -2.66
N LEU A 13 -1.78 14.90 -3.24
CA LEU A 13 -0.43 15.49 -3.19
C LEU A 13 0.10 15.61 -1.74
N GLU A 14 -0.70 16.17 -0.82
CA GLU A 14 -0.32 16.33 0.60
C GLU A 14 0.07 14.99 1.24
N THR A 15 -0.75 13.97 1.04
CA THR A 15 -0.52 12.62 1.57
C THR A 15 0.73 11.99 0.95
N GLY A 16 0.97 12.22 -0.35
CA GLY A 16 2.18 11.75 -1.05
C GLY A 16 3.45 12.37 -0.49
N ILE A 17 3.48 13.69 -0.31
CA ILE A 17 4.60 14.40 0.30
C ILE A 17 4.85 13.89 1.73
N ALA A 18 3.79 13.78 2.54
CA ALA A 18 3.91 13.25 3.89
C ALA A 18 4.50 11.82 3.92
N ALA A 19 4.12 10.96 2.99
CA ALA A 19 4.69 9.62 2.87
C ALA A 19 6.19 9.65 2.52
N ILE A 20 6.61 10.50 1.60
CA ILE A 20 8.01 10.70 1.22
C ILE A 20 8.84 11.16 2.43
N GLU A 21 8.38 12.19 3.13
CA GLU A 21 9.05 12.72 4.32
C GLU A 21 9.19 11.67 5.44
N HIS A 22 8.21 10.76 5.57
CA HIS A 22 8.22 9.70 6.58
C HIS A 22 8.96 8.42 6.15
N GLY A 23 9.54 8.41 4.92
CA GLY A 23 10.51 7.40 4.49
C GLY A 23 9.99 6.39 3.48
N ALA A 24 8.93 6.69 2.73
CA ALA A 24 8.57 5.91 1.56
C ALA A 24 9.66 5.98 0.49
N ASP A 25 9.90 4.86 -0.19
CA ASP A 25 10.81 4.75 -1.33
C ASP A 25 10.06 4.87 -2.67
N ALA A 26 8.76 4.61 -2.64
CA ALA A 26 7.86 4.82 -3.77
C ALA A 26 6.45 5.19 -3.28
N ILE A 27 5.71 5.91 -4.12
CA ILE A 27 4.33 6.33 -3.89
C ILE A 27 3.45 5.75 -4.98
N TYR A 28 2.26 5.23 -4.62
CA TYR A 28 1.24 4.95 -5.62
C TYR A 28 0.00 5.83 -5.41
N ILE A 29 -0.46 6.47 -6.49
CA ILE A 29 -1.54 7.45 -6.52
C ILE A 29 -2.52 7.13 -7.64
N GLY A 30 -3.77 7.57 -7.55
CA GLY A 30 -4.76 7.44 -8.62
C GLY A 30 -4.90 8.75 -9.40
N ALA A 31 -4.99 8.67 -10.73
CA ALA A 31 -5.48 9.77 -11.55
C ALA A 31 -7.00 9.95 -11.38
N GLU A 32 -7.58 11.02 -11.94
CA GLU A 32 -9.01 11.35 -11.80
C GLU A 32 -9.96 10.21 -12.20
N GLN A 33 -9.56 9.42 -13.19
CA GLN A 33 -10.32 8.28 -13.70
C GLN A 33 -9.43 7.04 -13.84
N LEU A 34 -10.04 5.88 -14.13
CA LEU A 34 -9.37 4.61 -14.41
C LEU A 34 -8.56 4.01 -13.25
N GLY A 35 -8.81 4.44 -12.02
CA GLY A 35 -8.20 3.86 -10.81
C GLY A 35 -9.19 3.02 -9.99
N ALA A 36 -8.75 1.89 -9.41
CA ALA A 36 -9.58 1.00 -8.58
C ALA A 36 -10.09 1.63 -7.26
N ARG A 37 -10.05 2.94 -7.14
CA ARG A 37 -10.64 3.75 -6.07
C ARG A 37 -11.07 5.09 -6.68
N SER A 38 -12.22 5.12 -7.33
CA SER A 38 -12.74 6.30 -8.04
C SER A 38 -12.84 7.58 -7.18
N ALA A 39 -13.00 7.43 -5.87
CA ALA A 39 -13.06 8.53 -4.92
C ALA A 39 -11.70 9.17 -4.55
N ALA A 40 -10.59 8.75 -5.14
CA ALA A 40 -9.24 9.27 -4.88
C ALA A 40 -8.53 9.64 -6.19
N GLY A 41 -9.20 10.40 -7.05
CA GLY A 41 -8.63 10.95 -8.29
C GLY A 41 -7.84 12.23 -8.04
N ASN A 42 -6.73 12.38 -8.76
CA ASN A 42 -5.87 13.56 -8.69
C ASN A 42 -5.63 14.13 -10.09
N SER A 43 -5.45 15.45 -10.17
CA SER A 43 -5.14 16.13 -11.44
C SER A 43 -3.73 15.76 -11.93
N ILE A 44 -3.47 15.97 -13.22
CA ILE A 44 -2.13 15.78 -13.79
C ILE A 44 -1.12 16.74 -13.15
N GLU A 45 -1.55 17.96 -12.83
CA GLU A 45 -0.74 18.99 -12.19
C GLU A 45 -0.31 18.57 -10.78
N ASP A 46 -1.20 18.01 -9.96
CA ASP A 46 -0.88 17.49 -8.62
C ASP A 46 0.10 16.32 -8.71
N ILE A 47 -0.10 15.43 -9.69
CA ILE A 47 0.80 14.30 -9.93
C ILE A 47 2.17 14.79 -10.38
N ALA A 48 2.26 15.78 -11.27
CA ALA A 48 3.51 16.37 -11.73
C ALA A 48 4.28 17.02 -10.56
N GLN A 49 3.58 17.76 -9.69
CA GLN A 49 4.19 18.34 -8.48
C GLN A 49 4.72 17.25 -7.54
N LEU A 50 3.98 16.15 -7.38
CA LEU A 50 4.44 15.00 -6.59
C LEU A 50 5.69 14.36 -7.20
N CYS A 51 5.73 14.18 -8.53
CA CYS A 51 6.90 13.64 -9.23
C CYS A 51 8.12 14.54 -9.05
N GLN A 52 7.95 15.86 -9.18
CA GLN A 52 9.02 16.83 -8.97
C GLN A 52 9.58 16.78 -7.53
N TYR A 53 8.69 16.68 -6.54
CA TYR A 53 9.10 16.56 -5.13
C TYR A 53 9.80 15.22 -4.87
N ALA A 54 9.25 14.12 -5.38
CA ALA A 54 9.77 12.77 -5.21
C ALA A 54 11.17 12.60 -5.83
N LYS A 55 11.41 13.19 -7.00
CA LYS A 55 12.68 13.14 -7.72
C LYS A 55 13.86 13.61 -6.86
N GLN A 56 13.65 14.59 -5.98
CA GLN A 56 14.70 15.11 -5.09
C GLN A 56 15.25 14.02 -4.15
N PHE A 57 14.47 13.01 -3.82
CA PHE A 57 14.88 11.90 -2.96
C PHE A 57 15.08 10.58 -3.73
N GLY A 58 15.02 10.61 -5.05
CA GLY A 58 15.02 9.38 -5.86
C GLY A 58 13.82 8.47 -5.58
N VAL A 59 12.73 9.02 -5.02
CA VAL A 59 11.48 8.32 -4.74
C VAL A 59 10.69 8.18 -6.03
N LYS A 60 10.13 6.99 -6.27
CA LYS A 60 9.36 6.67 -7.47
C LYS A 60 7.88 7.01 -7.30
N VAL A 61 7.22 7.42 -8.38
CA VAL A 61 5.79 7.70 -8.40
C VAL A 61 5.10 6.77 -9.41
N TYR A 62 4.18 5.94 -8.93
CA TYR A 62 3.42 5.00 -9.74
C TYR A 62 1.95 5.42 -9.79
N VAL A 63 1.37 5.44 -10.99
CA VAL A 63 -0.05 5.76 -11.14
C VAL A 63 -0.85 4.50 -11.42
N THR A 64 -1.99 4.37 -10.73
CA THR A 64 -2.88 3.22 -10.90
C THR A 64 -3.85 3.43 -12.05
N LEU A 65 -3.73 2.60 -13.10
CA LEU A 65 -4.69 2.35 -14.16
C LEU A 65 -5.22 0.92 -14.03
N ASN A 66 -5.59 0.53 -12.81
CA ASN A 66 -5.86 -0.85 -12.45
C ASN A 66 -7.35 -1.18 -12.38
N VAL A 67 -8.05 -0.80 -13.43
CA VAL A 67 -9.44 -1.15 -13.75
C VAL A 67 -9.53 -1.72 -15.15
N ILE A 68 -10.62 -2.41 -15.48
CA ILE A 68 -10.97 -2.71 -16.87
C ILE A 68 -11.31 -1.41 -17.61
N VAL A 69 -10.89 -1.28 -18.87
CA VAL A 69 -11.16 -0.12 -19.72
C VAL A 69 -12.31 -0.48 -20.66
N TYR A 70 -13.36 0.35 -20.71
CA TYR A 70 -14.44 0.15 -21.67
C TYR A 70 -14.07 0.65 -23.07
N GLU A 71 -14.76 0.17 -24.10
CA GLU A 71 -14.48 0.51 -25.50
C GLU A 71 -14.40 2.02 -25.74
N HIS A 72 -15.35 2.78 -25.21
CA HIS A 72 -15.41 4.24 -25.36
C HIS A 72 -14.36 5.02 -24.56
N GLU A 73 -13.60 4.36 -23.72
CA GLU A 73 -12.55 4.96 -22.86
C GLU A 73 -11.14 4.78 -23.45
N ILE A 74 -10.96 4.03 -24.54
CA ILE A 74 -9.64 3.69 -25.10
C ILE A 74 -8.85 4.97 -25.41
N ASP A 75 -9.43 5.89 -26.18
CA ASP A 75 -8.77 7.14 -26.57
C ASP A 75 -8.40 8.01 -25.37
N TYR A 76 -9.31 8.08 -24.39
CA TYR A 76 -9.05 8.79 -23.14
C TYR A 76 -7.91 8.15 -22.36
N CYS A 77 -7.90 6.83 -22.23
CA CYS A 77 -6.85 6.07 -21.54
C CYS A 77 -5.48 6.32 -22.17
N GLN A 78 -5.38 6.25 -23.49
CA GLN A 78 -4.15 6.50 -24.23
C GLN A 78 -3.61 7.93 -24.03
N LYS A 79 -4.48 8.94 -24.10
CA LYS A 79 -4.13 10.34 -23.83
C LYS A 79 -3.67 10.53 -22.38
N LEU A 80 -4.38 9.95 -21.42
CA LEU A 80 -4.02 10.02 -20.01
C LEU A 80 -2.63 9.41 -19.76
N ILE A 81 -2.31 8.27 -20.36
CA ILE A 81 -0.99 7.64 -20.24
C ILE A 81 0.12 8.57 -20.76
N THR A 82 -0.11 9.24 -21.90
CA THR A 82 0.83 10.20 -22.47
C THR A 82 1.06 11.38 -21.51
N GLN A 83 0.00 11.97 -20.98
CA GLN A 83 0.08 13.07 -20.01
C GLN A 83 0.81 12.67 -18.72
N LEU A 84 0.57 11.46 -18.21
CA LEU A 84 1.26 10.94 -17.03
C LEU A 84 2.76 10.73 -17.27
N TYR A 85 3.13 10.23 -18.45
CA TYR A 85 4.54 10.12 -18.84
C TYR A 85 5.24 11.47 -18.91
N GLU A 86 4.59 12.47 -19.51
CA GLU A 86 5.09 13.86 -19.59
C GLU A 86 5.17 14.51 -18.20
N ALA A 87 4.24 14.20 -17.29
CA ALA A 87 4.25 14.64 -15.90
C ALA A 87 5.39 14.04 -15.06
N GLY A 88 6.14 13.06 -15.59
CA GLY A 88 7.29 12.46 -14.91
C GLY A 88 6.96 11.22 -14.09
N VAL A 89 5.82 10.58 -14.31
CA VAL A 89 5.44 9.31 -13.66
C VAL A 89 6.43 8.21 -14.05
N ASP A 90 6.88 7.42 -13.08
CA ASP A 90 7.87 6.37 -13.29
C ASP A 90 7.27 5.09 -13.88
N ALA A 91 6.09 4.66 -13.41
CA ALA A 91 5.42 3.47 -13.92
C ALA A 91 3.89 3.52 -13.75
N LEU A 92 3.19 2.67 -14.52
CA LEU A 92 1.76 2.46 -14.42
C LEU A 92 1.45 1.09 -13.82
N ILE A 93 0.53 1.05 -12.85
CA ILE A 93 0.01 -0.21 -12.30
C ILE A 93 -1.25 -0.57 -13.07
N VAL A 94 -1.20 -1.60 -13.91
CA VAL A 94 -2.20 -1.89 -14.96
C VAL A 94 -2.96 -3.18 -14.67
N GLN A 95 -4.26 -3.20 -15.01
CA GLN A 95 -5.09 -4.41 -15.04
C GLN A 95 -5.45 -4.84 -16.46
N ASP A 96 -5.89 -3.90 -17.31
CA ASP A 96 -6.41 -4.19 -18.64
C ASP A 96 -5.28 -4.49 -19.63
N MET A 97 -5.29 -5.67 -20.23
CA MET A 97 -4.27 -6.09 -21.20
C MET A 97 -4.39 -5.35 -22.54
N GLY A 98 -5.49 -4.67 -22.83
CA GLY A 98 -5.65 -3.80 -23.99
C GLY A 98 -4.64 -2.65 -24.01
N VAL A 99 -4.13 -2.22 -22.83
CA VAL A 99 -3.07 -1.20 -22.74
C VAL A 99 -1.80 -1.61 -23.50
N LEU A 100 -1.52 -2.90 -23.61
CA LEU A 100 -0.37 -3.42 -24.37
C LEU A 100 -0.50 -3.21 -25.89
N LYS A 101 -1.71 -2.93 -26.37
CA LYS A 101 -2.03 -2.67 -27.79
C LYS A 101 -2.22 -1.19 -28.11
N MET A 102 -2.22 -0.32 -27.10
CA MET A 102 -2.29 1.12 -27.29
C MET A 102 -0.95 1.68 -27.78
N ASP A 103 -0.98 2.74 -28.55
CA ASP A 103 0.19 3.53 -28.89
C ASP A 103 0.51 4.48 -27.73
N ILE A 104 1.40 4.03 -26.84
CA ILE A 104 1.76 4.72 -25.61
C ILE A 104 3.28 4.94 -25.53
N PRO A 105 3.73 6.00 -24.82
CA PRO A 105 5.15 6.25 -24.59
C PRO A 105 5.78 5.07 -23.82
N PRO A 106 7.12 4.96 -23.83
CA PRO A 106 7.85 3.83 -23.23
C PRO A 106 7.87 3.93 -21.68
N ILE A 107 6.71 4.09 -21.05
CA ILE A 107 6.53 4.09 -19.60
C ILE A 107 6.58 2.66 -19.05
N GLU A 108 7.23 2.46 -17.91
CA GLU A 108 7.32 1.14 -17.25
C GLU A 108 5.92 0.65 -16.81
N LEU A 109 5.64 -0.65 -16.97
CA LEU A 109 4.37 -1.26 -16.60
C LEU A 109 4.55 -2.26 -15.46
N HIS A 110 3.70 -2.15 -14.44
CA HIS A 110 3.58 -3.07 -13.32
C HIS A 110 2.24 -3.82 -13.42
N ALA A 111 2.27 -5.16 -13.37
CA ALA A 111 1.04 -5.94 -13.37
C ALA A 111 0.34 -5.81 -12.01
N SER A 112 -0.86 -5.25 -12.01
CA SER A 112 -1.67 -5.08 -10.81
C SER A 112 -2.03 -6.43 -10.16
N THR A 113 -2.26 -6.46 -8.85
CA THR A 113 -2.91 -7.61 -8.19
C THR A 113 -4.28 -7.94 -8.81
N GLN A 114 -4.90 -6.98 -9.51
CA GLN A 114 -6.17 -7.16 -10.23
C GLN A 114 -6.04 -8.07 -11.47
N THR A 115 -4.82 -8.43 -11.89
CA THR A 115 -4.59 -9.43 -12.95
C THR A 115 -4.56 -10.86 -12.43
N ASP A 116 -4.88 -11.08 -11.14
CA ASP A 116 -4.99 -12.40 -10.51
C ASP A 116 -3.67 -13.20 -10.49
N ASN A 117 -2.64 -12.66 -9.83
CA ASN A 117 -1.27 -13.17 -9.84
C ASN A 117 -1.02 -14.18 -8.72
N ARG A 118 -1.36 -15.45 -8.94
CA ARG A 118 -1.30 -16.53 -7.94
C ARG A 118 -0.22 -17.56 -8.20
N THR A 119 0.27 -17.70 -9.44
CA THR A 119 1.14 -18.81 -9.86
C THR A 119 2.39 -18.29 -10.56
N ALA A 120 3.44 -19.10 -10.56
CA ALA A 120 4.68 -18.80 -11.27
C ALA A 120 4.43 -18.67 -12.78
N ASP A 121 3.67 -19.59 -13.40
CA ASP A 121 3.31 -19.53 -14.83
C ASP A 121 2.68 -18.18 -15.21
N LYS A 122 1.81 -17.64 -14.32
CA LYS A 122 1.20 -16.31 -14.55
C LYS A 122 2.23 -15.20 -14.48
N VAL A 123 3.17 -15.28 -13.54
CA VAL A 123 4.25 -14.29 -13.39
C VAL A 123 5.19 -14.36 -14.59
N SER A 124 5.59 -15.56 -15.04
CA SER A 124 6.41 -15.78 -16.23
C SER A 124 5.77 -15.20 -17.48
N TRP A 125 4.45 -15.45 -17.65
CA TRP A 125 3.71 -14.88 -18.77
C TRP A 125 3.68 -13.34 -18.72
N LEU A 126 3.42 -12.73 -17.56
CA LEU A 126 3.43 -11.28 -17.43
C LEU A 126 4.80 -10.67 -17.72
N LYS A 127 5.89 -11.33 -17.27
CA LYS A 127 7.26 -10.94 -17.61
C LYS A 127 7.48 -10.96 -19.11
N SER A 128 7.08 -12.04 -19.80
CA SER A 128 7.23 -12.15 -21.25
C SER A 128 6.50 -11.06 -22.04
N LEU A 129 5.48 -10.42 -21.43
CA LEU A 129 4.75 -9.27 -21.99
C LEU A 129 5.42 -7.92 -21.72
N GLY A 130 6.57 -7.90 -21.02
CA GLY A 130 7.33 -6.69 -20.70
C GLY A 130 6.84 -5.97 -19.44
N PHE A 131 6.17 -6.67 -18.50
CA PHE A 131 5.93 -6.13 -17.17
C PHE A 131 7.21 -6.27 -16.33
N ALA A 132 7.73 -5.14 -15.84
CA ALA A 132 8.94 -5.11 -15.02
C ALA A 132 8.67 -5.61 -13.59
N ARG A 133 7.43 -5.45 -13.10
CA ARG A 133 7.01 -5.81 -11.75
C ARG A 133 5.66 -6.51 -11.75
N VAL A 134 5.50 -7.49 -10.84
CA VAL A 134 4.23 -8.19 -10.63
C VAL A 134 3.78 -8.05 -9.17
N VAL A 135 2.57 -7.52 -8.96
CA VAL A 135 1.94 -7.41 -7.64
C VAL A 135 1.26 -8.74 -7.32
N LEU A 136 1.82 -9.49 -6.40
CA LEU A 136 1.34 -10.83 -6.03
C LEU A 136 0.00 -10.79 -5.28
N ALA A 137 -0.76 -11.88 -5.40
CA ALA A 137 -1.98 -12.06 -4.62
C ALA A 137 -1.67 -12.10 -3.11
N ARG A 138 -2.53 -11.47 -2.29
CA ARG A 138 -2.36 -11.35 -0.83
C ARG A 138 -2.41 -12.69 -0.11
N GLU A 139 -3.02 -13.68 -0.75
CA GLU A 139 -3.28 -15.03 -0.25
C GLU A 139 -2.09 -15.98 -0.33
N LEU A 140 -0.99 -15.58 -0.98
CA LEU A 140 0.18 -16.42 -1.14
C LEU A 140 0.92 -16.63 0.20
N SER A 141 1.37 -17.87 0.40
CA SER A 141 2.27 -18.23 1.48
C SER A 141 3.72 -17.81 1.17
N LEU A 142 4.56 -17.78 2.18
CA LEU A 142 5.98 -17.49 2.04
C LEU A 142 6.65 -18.47 1.05
N ASP A 143 6.30 -19.76 1.14
CA ASP A 143 6.85 -20.78 0.25
C ASP A 143 6.39 -20.60 -1.20
N ALA A 144 5.14 -20.16 -1.43
CA ALA A 144 4.66 -19.85 -2.77
C ALA A 144 5.41 -18.65 -3.38
N ILE A 145 5.69 -17.60 -2.57
CA ILE A 145 6.49 -16.45 -3.02
C ILE A 145 7.91 -16.89 -3.37
N LYS A 146 8.56 -17.72 -2.53
CA LYS A 146 9.88 -18.29 -2.80
C LYS A 146 9.91 -19.10 -4.09
N ALA A 147 8.88 -19.94 -4.33
CA ALA A 147 8.78 -20.74 -5.55
C ALA A 147 8.69 -19.86 -6.80
N ILE A 148 7.86 -18.82 -6.77
CA ILE A 148 7.74 -17.84 -7.86
C ILE A 148 9.09 -17.15 -8.13
N HIS A 149 9.75 -16.63 -7.08
CA HIS A 149 11.05 -15.97 -7.25
C HIS A 149 12.15 -16.92 -7.77
N LYS A 150 12.10 -18.20 -7.39
CA LYS A 150 13.05 -19.18 -7.89
C LYS A 150 12.90 -19.44 -9.39
N GLU A 151 11.67 -19.44 -9.89
CA GLU A 151 11.39 -19.61 -11.33
C GLU A 151 11.66 -18.33 -12.12
N GLU A 152 11.37 -17.18 -11.53
CA GLU A 152 11.52 -15.85 -12.17
C GLU A 152 12.34 -14.89 -11.30
N PRO A 153 13.67 -15.10 -11.19
CA PRO A 153 14.52 -14.32 -10.30
C PRO A 153 14.71 -12.85 -10.71
N ASP A 154 14.51 -12.54 -12.01
CA ASP A 154 14.72 -11.20 -12.58
C ASP A 154 13.47 -10.31 -12.54
N VAL A 155 12.29 -10.86 -12.18
CA VAL A 155 11.06 -10.10 -12.05
C VAL A 155 10.99 -9.45 -10.66
N GLU A 156 10.67 -8.17 -10.61
CA GLU A 156 10.39 -7.51 -9.34
C GLU A 156 9.06 -8.00 -8.76
N LEU A 157 9.12 -8.57 -7.56
CA LEU A 157 7.93 -9.04 -6.85
C LEU A 157 7.48 -8.02 -5.81
N GLU A 158 6.24 -7.54 -5.95
CA GLU A 158 5.60 -6.63 -5.01
C GLU A 158 4.60 -7.39 -4.14
N VAL A 159 4.70 -7.23 -2.82
CA VAL A 159 3.82 -7.90 -1.85
C VAL A 159 3.13 -6.88 -0.94
N PHE A 160 1.85 -7.10 -0.65
CA PHE A 160 1.17 -6.33 0.38
C PHE A 160 1.65 -6.71 1.77
N VAL A 161 1.92 -5.70 2.61
CA VAL A 161 2.42 -5.91 3.97
C VAL A 161 1.53 -5.30 5.05
N HIS A 162 0.66 -4.32 4.72
CA HIS A 162 -0.20 -3.67 5.68
C HIS A 162 -1.53 -3.21 5.09
N GLY A 163 -2.58 -3.19 5.93
CA GLY A 163 -3.86 -2.56 5.65
C GLY A 163 -4.98 -3.51 5.25
N ALA A 164 -6.04 -2.97 4.66
CA ALA A 164 -7.28 -3.70 4.41
C ALA A 164 -7.13 -4.88 3.46
N LEU A 165 -7.73 -6.02 3.83
CA LEU A 165 -7.80 -7.22 3.00
C LEU A 165 -9.09 -7.24 2.18
N CYS A 166 -8.98 -7.70 0.93
CA CYS A 166 -10.08 -8.20 0.14
C CYS A 166 -10.25 -9.70 0.43
N VAL A 167 -11.49 -10.18 0.61
CA VAL A 167 -11.75 -11.60 0.89
C VAL A 167 -11.71 -12.45 -0.38
N SER A 168 -12.10 -11.87 -1.52
CA SER A 168 -11.94 -12.49 -2.84
C SER A 168 -10.53 -12.23 -3.36
N TYR A 169 -10.00 -13.15 -4.13
CA TYR A 169 -8.85 -12.84 -4.98
C TYR A 169 -9.16 -11.59 -5.82
N SER A 170 -8.16 -10.74 -5.98
CA SER A 170 -8.33 -9.47 -6.69
C SER A 170 -8.57 -9.73 -8.18
N GLY A 171 -9.44 -8.92 -8.81
CA GLY A 171 -9.80 -9.05 -10.22
C GLY A 171 -10.92 -10.06 -10.51
N VAL A 172 -11.26 -10.93 -9.57
CA VAL A 172 -12.29 -12.00 -9.75
C VAL A 172 -13.42 -11.88 -8.72
N CYS A 173 -13.88 -10.64 -8.50
CA CYS A 173 -15.00 -10.32 -7.62
C CYS A 173 -16.08 -9.54 -8.39
N TYR A 174 -17.18 -10.21 -8.72
CA TYR A 174 -18.28 -9.68 -9.54
C TYR A 174 -19.55 -9.41 -8.73
N VAL A 175 -19.55 -9.74 -7.44
CA VAL A 175 -20.76 -9.64 -6.58
C VAL A 175 -21.30 -8.21 -6.49
N SER A 176 -20.44 -7.20 -6.50
CA SER A 176 -20.88 -5.80 -6.48
C SER A 176 -21.57 -5.41 -7.77
N GLN A 177 -21.09 -5.86 -8.93
CA GLN A 177 -21.73 -5.65 -10.21
C GLN A 177 -23.07 -6.37 -10.28
N HIS A 178 -23.08 -7.65 -9.91
CA HIS A 178 -24.31 -8.47 -9.90
C HIS A 178 -25.42 -7.90 -9.00
N SER A 179 -25.06 -7.52 -7.77
CA SER A 179 -26.06 -7.20 -6.75
C SER A 179 -26.42 -5.72 -6.65
N PHE A 180 -25.55 -4.81 -7.11
CA PHE A 180 -25.68 -3.37 -6.88
C PHE A 180 -25.42 -2.53 -8.15
N GLY A 181 -25.09 -3.13 -9.28
CA GLY A 181 -24.74 -2.41 -10.51
C GLY A 181 -23.44 -1.59 -10.41
N ARG A 182 -22.55 -1.92 -9.45
CA ARG A 182 -21.30 -1.20 -9.16
C ARG A 182 -20.13 -2.17 -9.26
N SER A 183 -19.23 -1.98 -10.23
CA SER A 183 -18.14 -2.92 -10.42
C SER A 183 -16.95 -2.70 -9.50
N ALA A 184 -16.50 -3.77 -8.83
CA ALA A 184 -15.24 -3.77 -8.09
C ALA A 184 -14.03 -3.64 -9.04
N ASN A 185 -14.12 -4.16 -10.27
CA ASN A 185 -13.11 -4.04 -11.32
C ASN A 185 -13.09 -2.64 -11.97
N ARG A 186 -14.05 -1.77 -11.60
CA ARG A 186 -14.12 -0.36 -11.99
C ARG A 186 -13.87 0.61 -10.83
N GLY A 187 -13.43 0.09 -9.67
CA GLY A 187 -13.17 0.92 -8.50
C GLY A 187 -14.39 1.28 -7.65
N GLU A 188 -15.56 0.75 -7.96
CA GLU A 188 -16.85 1.09 -7.34
C GLU A 188 -17.38 -0.02 -6.43
N CYS A 189 -16.51 -0.72 -5.73
CA CYS A 189 -16.86 -1.83 -4.84
C CYS A 189 -17.90 -1.43 -3.79
N ALA A 190 -19.03 -2.15 -3.73
CA ALA A 190 -20.09 -1.94 -2.74
C ALA A 190 -19.73 -2.49 -1.33
N GLN A 191 -18.55 -3.07 -1.16
CA GLN A 191 -18.09 -3.69 0.09
C GLN A 191 -19.02 -4.80 0.60
N PHE A 192 -19.58 -5.61 -0.30
CA PHE A 192 -20.43 -6.75 0.02
C PHE A 192 -19.86 -7.63 1.14
N CYS A 193 -18.55 -7.89 1.11
CA CYS A 193 -17.87 -8.69 2.13
C CYS A 193 -17.87 -8.06 3.54
N ARG A 194 -18.33 -6.83 3.69
CA ARG A 194 -18.47 -6.13 4.98
C ARG A 194 -19.90 -6.09 5.49
N MET A 195 -20.85 -6.58 4.69
CA MET A 195 -22.26 -6.68 5.10
C MET A 195 -22.45 -7.80 6.12
N SER A 196 -23.56 -7.77 6.84
CA SER A 196 -23.99 -8.86 7.71
C SER A 196 -24.83 -9.87 6.93
N PHE A 197 -24.70 -11.14 7.28
CA PHE A 197 -25.38 -12.25 6.64
C PHE A 197 -25.93 -13.21 7.67
N ASP A 198 -27.08 -13.80 7.36
CA ASP A 198 -27.47 -15.07 7.93
C ASP A 198 -26.79 -16.18 7.12
N LEU A 199 -26.19 -17.16 7.80
CA LEU A 199 -25.73 -18.40 7.16
C LEU A 199 -26.83 -19.43 7.30
N VAL A 200 -27.36 -19.91 6.20
CA VAL A 200 -28.45 -20.91 6.20
C VAL A 200 -28.06 -22.15 5.39
N ASP A 201 -28.64 -23.28 5.75
CA ASP A 201 -28.48 -24.54 5.02
C ASP A 201 -29.51 -24.69 3.87
N SER A 202 -29.50 -25.84 3.17
CA SER A 202 -30.43 -26.09 2.07
C SER A 202 -31.93 -26.19 2.51
N ASP A 203 -32.19 -26.44 3.78
CA ASP A 203 -33.53 -26.46 4.35
C ASP A 203 -33.94 -25.11 4.99
N ASP A 204 -33.18 -24.03 4.71
CA ASP A 204 -33.35 -22.69 5.32
C ASP A 204 -33.16 -22.65 6.83
N ARG A 205 -32.51 -23.62 7.45
CA ARG A 205 -32.16 -23.58 8.86
C ARG A 205 -31.01 -22.61 9.07
N GLU A 206 -31.21 -21.69 10.01
CA GLU A 206 -30.19 -20.71 10.39
C GLU A 206 -29.06 -21.39 11.18
N ILE A 207 -27.81 -21.11 10.77
CA ILE A 207 -26.56 -21.59 11.40
C ILE A 207 -25.91 -20.42 12.15
N GLU A 208 -25.82 -19.25 11.51
CA GLU A 208 -25.30 -18.01 12.07
C GLU A 208 -26.26 -16.86 11.72
N HIS A 209 -26.55 -15.98 12.70
CA HIS A 209 -27.47 -14.86 12.55
C HIS A 209 -26.76 -13.53 12.43
N GLN A 210 -27.03 -12.78 11.34
CA GLN A 210 -26.58 -11.39 11.11
C GLN A 210 -25.11 -11.11 11.43
N ARG A 211 -24.19 -12.02 11.02
CA ARG A 211 -22.76 -11.89 11.24
C ARG A 211 -22.01 -11.44 9.98
N HIS A 212 -20.88 -10.78 10.17
CA HIS A 212 -20.01 -10.30 9.09
C HIS A 212 -19.05 -11.41 8.60
N LEU A 213 -19.62 -12.52 8.11
CA LEU A 213 -18.91 -13.79 7.83
C LEU A 213 -17.79 -13.70 6.78
N LEU A 214 -17.80 -12.66 5.94
CA LEU A 214 -16.78 -12.40 4.94
C LEU A 214 -15.82 -11.26 5.35
N SER A 215 -16.04 -10.62 6.51
CA SER A 215 -15.24 -9.49 6.95
C SER A 215 -13.91 -9.97 7.54
N LEU A 216 -12.81 -9.61 6.90
CA LEU A 216 -11.45 -9.93 7.37
C LEU A 216 -10.90 -8.82 8.27
N LYS A 217 -9.98 -9.20 9.17
CA LYS A 217 -9.05 -8.30 9.86
C LYS A 217 -8.14 -7.62 8.85
N ASP A 218 -7.40 -6.61 9.28
CA ASP A 218 -6.41 -5.95 8.43
C ASP A 218 -5.09 -6.71 8.45
N MET A 219 -4.39 -6.69 7.33
CA MET A 219 -3.05 -7.29 7.22
C MET A 219 -2.04 -6.49 8.01
N CYS A 220 -1.13 -7.18 8.73
CA CYS A 220 0.06 -6.59 9.30
C CYS A 220 1.20 -7.61 9.26
N ARG A 221 2.21 -7.36 8.43
CA ARG A 221 3.39 -8.22 8.20
C ARG A 221 4.68 -7.48 8.56
N ILE A 222 4.63 -6.60 9.55
CA ILE A 222 5.80 -5.78 9.93
C ILE A 222 6.94 -6.62 10.52
N ASN A 223 6.63 -7.76 11.14
CA ASN A 223 7.62 -8.65 11.69
C ASN A 223 8.19 -9.65 10.68
N GLU A 224 7.53 -9.79 9.54
CA GLU A 224 7.84 -10.76 8.48
C GLU A 224 8.61 -10.14 7.30
N LEU A 225 9.02 -8.85 7.38
CA LEU A 225 9.66 -8.13 6.28
C LEU A 225 10.96 -8.78 5.81
N GLU A 226 11.80 -9.25 6.74
CA GLU A 226 13.05 -9.94 6.43
C GLU A 226 12.77 -11.26 5.70
N GLN A 227 11.83 -12.07 6.20
CA GLN A 227 11.44 -13.34 5.57
C GLN A 227 10.86 -13.13 4.16
N LEU A 228 10.08 -12.06 3.98
CA LEU A 228 9.54 -11.69 2.67
C LEU A 228 10.64 -11.22 1.72
N ALA A 229 11.61 -10.44 2.21
CA ALA A 229 12.79 -10.04 1.44
C ALA A 229 13.61 -11.27 1.04
N ASP A 230 13.91 -12.19 1.96
CA ASP A 230 14.62 -13.44 1.67
C ASP A 230 13.84 -14.36 0.72
N ALA A 231 12.49 -14.26 0.71
CA ALA A 231 11.63 -14.97 -0.23
C ALA A 231 11.62 -14.38 -1.66
N GLY A 232 12.29 -13.25 -1.88
CA GLY A 232 12.41 -12.61 -3.19
C GLY A 232 11.59 -11.34 -3.37
N ALA A 233 10.79 -10.91 -2.40
CA ALA A 233 10.07 -9.64 -2.49
C ALA A 233 11.04 -8.46 -2.51
N THR A 234 10.81 -7.51 -3.42
CA THR A 234 11.60 -6.28 -3.58
C THR A 234 10.80 -5.04 -3.21
N SER A 235 9.47 -5.09 -3.32
CA SER A 235 8.57 -3.98 -2.99
C SER A 235 7.53 -4.38 -1.95
N PHE A 236 7.43 -3.57 -0.88
CA PHE A 236 6.58 -3.79 0.29
C PHE A 236 5.46 -2.76 0.30
N LYS A 237 4.28 -3.18 -0.14
CA LYS A 237 3.14 -2.28 -0.38
C LYS A 237 2.23 -2.14 0.83
N ILE A 238 2.01 -0.89 1.24
CA ILE A 238 1.01 -0.51 2.22
C ILE A 238 -0.31 -0.22 1.50
N GLU A 239 -1.42 -0.89 1.87
CA GLU A 239 -2.77 -0.57 1.39
C GLU A 239 -3.35 0.62 2.13
N GLY A 240 -4.00 1.57 1.42
CA GLY A 240 -4.60 2.69 2.11
C GLY A 240 -4.84 3.96 1.30
N ARG A 241 -5.10 3.92 -0.01
CA ARG A 241 -5.33 5.13 -0.83
C ARG A 241 -6.48 6.05 -0.37
N LEU A 242 -7.42 5.53 0.40
CA LEU A 242 -8.52 6.32 0.99
C LEU A 242 -8.24 6.72 2.45
N LYS A 243 -7.05 6.47 2.97
CA LYS A 243 -6.67 6.79 4.34
C LYS A 243 -6.20 8.24 4.45
N ASP A 244 -6.31 8.79 5.67
CA ASP A 244 -5.85 10.13 6.01
C ASP A 244 -4.32 10.21 6.15
N VAL A 245 -3.83 11.44 6.27
CA VAL A 245 -2.40 11.74 6.42
C VAL A 245 -1.83 11.13 7.71
N SER A 246 -2.60 11.13 8.81
CA SER A 246 -2.16 10.57 10.10
C SER A 246 -1.87 9.08 9.99
N TYR A 247 -2.76 8.33 9.33
CA TYR A 247 -2.53 6.90 9.05
C TYR A 247 -1.25 6.68 8.25
N VAL A 248 -1.05 7.46 7.18
CA VAL A 248 0.13 7.30 6.31
C VAL A 248 1.41 7.64 7.06
N LYS A 249 1.47 8.75 7.79
CA LYS A 249 2.62 9.13 8.63
C LYS A 249 2.99 8.01 9.60
N ASN A 250 2.00 7.47 10.33
CA ASN A 250 2.21 6.44 11.33
C ASN A 250 2.70 5.12 10.72
N VAL A 251 1.99 4.61 9.70
CA VAL A 251 2.29 3.30 9.09
C VAL A 251 3.63 3.34 8.35
N VAL A 252 3.86 4.36 7.51
CA VAL A 252 5.13 4.49 6.77
C VAL A 252 6.32 4.58 7.72
N SER A 253 6.22 5.39 8.80
CA SER A 253 7.28 5.48 9.81
C SER A 253 7.58 4.14 10.49
N ALA A 254 6.54 3.37 10.85
CA ALA A 254 6.71 2.06 11.46
C ALA A 254 7.46 1.10 10.53
N TYR A 255 7.02 1.01 9.28
CA TYR A 255 7.62 0.13 8.28
C TYR A 255 9.02 0.60 7.88
N ARG A 256 9.26 1.90 7.74
CA ARG A 256 10.60 2.45 7.45
C ARG A 256 11.60 2.10 8.56
N LYS A 257 11.25 2.36 9.83
CA LYS A 257 12.09 1.98 10.98
C LYS A 257 12.42 0.48 10.99
N LYS A 258 11.49 -0.37 10.58
CA LYS A 258 11.71 -1.82 10.55
C LYS A 258 12.58 -2.25 9.38
N LEU A 259 12.33 -1.72 8.15
CA LEU A 259 13.17 -2.01 6.97
C LEU A 259 14.60 -1.51 7.15
N ASP A 260 14.80 -0.33 7.75
CA ASP A 260 16.15 0.17 8.06
C ASP A 260 16.93 -0.78 8.96
N LYS A 261 16.23 -1.44 9.93
CA LYS A 261 16.86 -2.47 10.80
C LYS A 261 17.23 -3.72 10.00
N VAL A 262 16.39 -4.16 9.05
CA VAL A 262 16.69 -5.30 8.17
C VAL A 262 17.89 -5.00 7.29
N ILE A 263 17.92 -3.81 6.67
CA ILE A 263 19.05 -3.38 5.83
C ILE A 263 20.35 -3.27 6.65
N ALA A 264 20.29 -2.68 7.84
CA ALA A 264 21.45 -2.54 8.72
C ALA A 264 21.98 -3.90 9.24
N ALA A 265 21.09 -4.91 9.38
CA ALA A 265 21.51 -6.27 9.76
C ALA A 265 22.17 -7.04 8.60
N HIS A 266 21.83 -6.72 7.34
CA HIS A 266 22.30 -7.41 6.14
C HIS A 266 22.73 -6.43 5.03
N PRO A 267 23.71 -5.54 5.32
CA PRO A 267 24.15 -4.51 4.37
C PRO A 267 24.82 -5.08 3.11
N GLU A 268 25.27 -6.33 3.17
CA GLU A 268 25.84 -7.06 2.03
C GLU A 268 24.76 -7.57 1.05
N LYS A 269 23.52 -7.74 1.52
CA LYS A 269 22.39 -8.24 0.73
C LYS A 269 21.48 -7.13 0.25
N TYR A 270 21.16 -6.18 1.13
CA TYR A 270 20.08 -5.22 0.95
C TYR A 270 20.57 -3.78 1.03
N CYS A 271 19.88 -2.90 0.28
CA CYS A 271 20.05 -1.45 0.36
C CYS A 271 18.69 -0.74 0.30
N ARG A 272 18.69 0.55 0.57
CA ARG A 272 17.50 1.39 0.35
C ARG A 272 17.27 1.62 -1.12
N ALA A 273 15.99 1.75 -1.51
CA ALA A 273 15.61 2.06 -2.89
C ALA A 273 15.55 3.58 -3.17
N SER A 274 15.73 4.43 -2.14
CA SER A 274 15.68 5.88 -2.27
C SER A 274 16.66 6.59 -1.32
N LEU A 275 16.88 7.87 -1.54
CA LEU A 275 17.91 8.67 -0.89
C LEU A 275 17.43 9.31 0.43
N GLY A 276 18.38 9.67 1.27
CA GLY A 276 18.18 10.45 2.48
C GLY A 276 17.75 9.64 3.71
N ALA A 277 18.24 10.06 4.86
CA ALA A 277 17.87 9.50 6.17
C ALA A 277 16.67 10.23 6.76
N VAL A 278 15.80 9.51 7.45
CA VAL A 278 14.59 10.06 8.08
C VAL A 278 14.76 10.07 9.60
N LYS A 279 14.54 11.25 10.20
CA LYS A 279 14.48 11.43 11.65
C LYS A 279 13.02 11.68 12.05
N HIS A 280 12.42 10.76 12.80
CA HIS A 280 11.05 10.87 13.30
C HIS A 280 11.06 11.53 14.71
N SER A 281 10.12 12.47 14.95
CA SER A 281 9.93 13.12 16.26
C SER A 281 8.86 12.43 17.12
N PHE A 282 8.38 11.25 16.71
CA PHE A 282 7.39 10.44 17.42
C PHE A 282 7.71 8.94 17.29
N ASP A 283 7.11 8.14 18.16
CA ASP A 283 7.17 6.68 18.06
C ASP A 283 5.90 6.15 17.39
N PRO A 284 6.02 5.51 16.21
CA PRO A 284 4.86 4.99 15.49
C PRO A 284 4.24 3.79 16.22
N ASN A 285 2.92 3.73 16.23
CA ASN A 285 2.14 2.64 16.82
C ASN A 285 0.96 2.27 15.91
N LEU A 286 1.05 1.11 15.26
CA LEU A 286 0.07 0.65 14.29
C LEU A 286 -1.33 0.43 14.89
N ASN A 287 -1.45 0.18 16.20
CA ASN A 287 -2.74 -0.01 16.87
C ASN A 287 -3.51 1.30 17.06
N LYS A 288 -2.84 2.47 17.03
CA LYS A 288 -3.45 3.77 17.31
C LYS A 288 -4.14 4.42 16.11
N THR A 289 -3.92 3.90 14.90
CA THR A 289 -4.62 4.32 13.69
C THR A 289 -5.61 3.24 13.24
N PHE A 290 -6.35 3.51 12.18
CA PHE A 290 -7.41 2.62 11.70
C PHE A 290 -6.96 1.16 11.56
N ASN A 291 -7.58 0.24 12.32
CA ASN A 291 -7.43 -1.20 12.14
C ASN A 291 -8.67 -1.97 12.66
N ARG A 292 -8.90 -3.17 12.10
CA ARG A 292 -9.96 -4.13 12.50
C ARG A 292 -9.39 -5.30 13.32
N GLY A 293 -8.25 -5.07 14.00
CA GLY A 293 -7.36 -6.12 14.45
C GLY A 293 -6.48 -6.62 13.30
N PHE A 294 -5.38 -7.28 13.62
CA PHE A 294 -4.35 -7.65 12.67
C PHE A 294 -4.26 -9.16 12.43
N THR A 295 -3.79 -9.53 11.23
CA THR A 295 -3.48 -10.90 10.81
C THR A 295 -2.31 -10.89 9.83
N THR A 296 -1.47 -11.94 9.83
CA THR A 296 -0.50 -12.22 8.76
C THR A 296 -1.16 -12.86 7.53
N TYR A 297 -2.46 -13.14 7.64
CA TYR A 297 -3.30 -13.81 6.67
C TYR A 297 -2.84 -15.27 6.44
N PHE A 298 -2.50 -15.67 5.22
CA PHE A 298 -2.07 -17.04 4.89
C PHE A 298 -0.54 -17.15 4.71
N LEU A 299 0.24 -16.21 5.25
CA LEU A 299 1.67 -16.15 4.97
C LEU A 299 2.41 -17.41 5.46
N HIS A 300 2.12 -17.85 6.69
CA HIS A 300 2.78 -19.02 7.30
C HIS A 300 1.91 -20.27 7.20
N GLN A 301 0.67 -20.15 7.60
CA GLN A 301 -0.28 -21.23 7.65
C GLN A 301 -1.73 -20.74 7.57
N ARG A 302 -2.66 -21.66 7.45
CA ARG A 302 -4.09 -21.35 7.56
C ARG A 302 -4.47 -21.14 9.02
N GLU A 303 -5.03 -19.98 9.34
CA GLU A 303 -5.52 -19.63 10.67
C GLU A 303 -7.04 -19.44 10.66
N ASN A 304 -7.72 -19.80 11.77
CA ASN A 304 -9.18 -19.63 11.89
C ASN A 304 -9.60 -18.22 12.35
N LYS A 305 -8.67 -17.44 12.94
CA LYS A 305 -8.94 -16.11 13.51
C LYS A 305 -8.60 -14.94 12.57
N ILE A 306 -8.62 -15.15 11.25
CA ILE A 306 -8.35 -14.10 10.27
C ILE A 306 -9.54 -13.17 10.03
N ALA A 307 -10.75 -13.59 10.41
CA ALA A 307 -11.98 -12.84 10.20
C ALA A 307 -12.37 -11.96 11.41
N SER A 308 -13.13 -10.91 11.12
CA SER A 308 -13.77 -10.01 12.08
C SER A 308 -15.27 -10.14 11.94
N PHE A 309 -15.85 -11.24 12.49
CA PHE A 309 -17.26 -11.59 12.31
C PHE A 309 -18.23 -10.69 13.05
N ASP A 310 -17.76 -10.04 14.12
CA ASP A 310 -18.62 -9.25 15.00
C ASP A 310 -18.74 -7.78 14.55
N THR A 311 -17.76 -7.28 13.79
CA THR A 311 -17.81 -5.90 13.27
C THR A 311 -16.95 -5.72 12.02
N PRO A 312 -17.42 -4.93 11.01
CA PRO A 312 -16.62 -4.52 9.88
C PRO A 312 -15.87 -3.20 10.14
N LYS A 313 -16.12 -2.56 11.31
CA LYS A 313 -15.57 -1.26 11.70
C LYS A 313 -14.19 -1.39 12.35
N ALA A 314 -13.46 -0.29 12.41
CA ALA A 314 -12.21 -0.22 13.17
C ALA A 314 -12.49 -0.35 14.67
N ILE A 315 -11.69 -1.18 15.34
CA ILE A 315 -11.74 -1.34 16.79
C ILE A 315 -10.58 -0.59 17.48
N GLY A 316 -9.43 -0.40 16.79
CA GLY A 316 -8.27 0.28 17.35
C GLY A 316 -7.49 -0.56 18.38
N GLU A 317 -6.90 0.11 19.38
CA GLU A 317 -6.07 -0.54 20.39
C GLU A 317 -6.88 -0.97 21.63
N PRO A 318 -6.57 -2.11 22.25
CA PRO A 318 -7.16 -2.48 23.55
C PRO A 318 -6.60 -1.57 24.65
N VAL A 319 -7.46 -0.93 25.44
CA VAL A 319 -7.07 0.04 26.48
C VAL A 319 -7.37 -0.42 27.92
N GLY A 320 -8.03 -1.55 28.08
CA GLY A 320 -8.29 -2.14 29.39
C GLY A 320 -9.73 -2.61 29.58
N LYS A 321 -10.08 -2.91 30.84
CA LYS A 321 -11.44 -3.30 31.24
C LYS A 321 -12.10 -2.21 32.06
N VAL A 322 -13.38 -2.05 31.92
CA VAL A 322 -14.18 -1.23 32.83
C VAL A 322 -14.11 -1.86 34.23
N LYS A 323 -13.66 -1.09 35.23
CA LYS A 323 -13.58 -1.50 36.62
C LYS A 323 -14.85 -1.20 37.38
N ASP A 324 -15.41 -0.01 37.17
CA ASP A 324 -16.62 0.49 37.86
C ASP A 324 -17.33 1.51 36.96
N VAL A 325 -18.65 1.57 37.07
CA VAL A 325 -19.53 2.52 36.35
C VAL A 325 -20.36 3.29 37.34
N ARG A 326 -20.35 4.63 37.24
CA ARG A 326 -21.15 5.56 38.02
C ARG A 326 -22.08 6.37 37.12
N ASN A 327 -22.95 7.19 37.69
CA ASN A 327 -23.94 7.94 36.90
C ASN A 327 -23.34 8.79 35.76
N ASN A 328 -22.19 9.43 36.00
CA ASN A 328 -21.57 10.39 35.06
C ASN A 328 -20.12 10.07 34.65
N TYR A 329 -19.53 9.01 35.21
CA TYR A 329 -18.19 8.53 34.83
C TYR A 329 -18.06 7.03 35.02
N PHE A 330 -17.03 6.48 34.40
CA PHE A 330 -16.60 5.10 34.65
C PHE A 330 -15.08 5.07 34.87
N VAL A 331 -14.60 3.99 35.44
CA VAL A 331 -13.17 3.78 35.74
C VAL A 331 -12.65 2.62 34.90
N VAL A 332 -11.49 2.80 34.28
CA VAL A 332 -10.81 1.76 33.49
C VAL A 332 -9.64 1.17 34.29
N ALA A 333 -9.58 -0.15 34.35
CA ALA A 333 -8.42 -0.91 34.83
C ALA A 333 -7.50 -1.20 33.67
N GLY A 334 -6.31 -0.59 33.67
CA GLY A 334 -5.31 -0.71 32.60
C GLY A 334 -4.18 0.29 32.80
N VAL A 335 -3.19 0.21 31.92
CA VAL A 335 -2.01 1.11 31.91
C VAL A 335 -2.10 2.21 30.86
N ALA A 336 -3.18 2.22 30.06
CA ALA A 336 -3.39 3.22 29.02
C ALA A 336 -3.65 4.61 29.63
N SER A 337 -3.01 5.63 29.09
CA SER A 337 -3.35 7.03 29.37
C SER A 337 -4.48 7.47 28.45
N PHE A 338 -5.38 8.31 28.94
CA PHE A 338 -6.52 8.83 28.18
C PHE A 338 -6.45 10.34 28.04
N ALA A 339 -7.05 10.86 26.97
CA ALA A 339 -7.16 12.28 26.69
C ALA A 339 -8.62 12.69 26.49
N ASN A 340 -8.93 13.97 26.74
CA ASN A 340 -10.21 14.54 26.35
C ASN A 340 -10.36 14.45 24.84
N GLY A 341 -11.48 13.93 24.36
CA GLY A 341 -11.72 13.73 22.94
C GLY A 341 -11.48 12.29 22.45
N ASP A 342 -10.85 11.41 23.25
CA ASP A 342 -10.63 10.02 22.86
C ASP A 342 -11.94 9.34 22.43
N GLY A 343 -11.88 8.62 21.31
CA GLY A 343 -12.96 7.74 20.85
C GLY A 343 -12.77 6.33 21.39
N LEU A 344 -13.73 5.86 22.19
CA LEU A 344 -13.72 4.52 22.74
C LEU A 344 -14.86 3.68 22.16
N CYS A 345 -14.66 2.37 22.14
CA CYS A 345 -15.69 1.44 21.69
C CYS A 345 -15.62 0.10 22.47
N PHE A 346 -16.71 -0.62 22.44
CA PHE A 346 -16.85 -1.95 23.05
C PHE A 346 -17.93 -2.77 22.34
N MET A 347 -17.92 -4.09 22.54
CA MET A 347 -19.02 -4.95 22.08
C MET A 347 -20.15 -4.93 23.12
N ASN A 348 -21.34 -4.48 22.70
CA ASN A 348 -22.51 -4.41 23.56
C ASN A 348 -23.19 -5.79 23.76
N ASN A 349 -24.29 -5.84 24.48
CA ASN A 349 -25.00 -7.11 24.79
C ASN A 349 -25.56 -7.81 23.53
N ASP A 350 -25.78 -7.08 22.43
CA ASP A 350 -26.24 -7.60 21.14
C ASP A 350 -25.10 -8.00 20.22
N ASN A 351 -23.86 -8.08 20.73
CA ASN A 351 -22.63 -8.30 19.95
C ASN A 351 -22.42 -7.28 18.83
N LYS A 352 -22.84 -6.03 19.04
CA LYS A 352 -22.60 -4.91 18.11
C LYS A 352 -21.57 -3.96 18.69
N LEU A 353 -20.69 -3.44 17.82
CA LEU A 353 -19.70 -2.45 18.23
C LEU A 353 -20.40 -1.11 18.52
N GLU A 354 -20.37 -0.70 19.78
CA GLU A 354 -20.86 0.59 20.26
C GLU A 354 -19.68 1.53 20.53
N GLY A 355 -19.72 2.73 19.92
CA GLY A 355 -18.68 3.75 20.06
C GLY A 355 -19.20 4.99 20.77
N PHE A 356 -18.32 5.63 21.56
CA PHE A 356 -18.62 6.88 22.25
C PHE A 356 -17.35 7.73 22.42
N ARG A 357 -17.54 9.03 22.67
CA ARG A 357 -16.44 9.95 22.96
C ARG A 357 -16.32 10.27 24.44
N VAL A 358 -15.08 10.38 24.90
CA VAL A 358 -14.72 10.85 26.24
C VAL A 358 -14.65 12.35 26.22
N ASN A 359 -15.51 13.02 27.00
CA ASN A 359 -15.56 14.48 27.11
C ASN A 359 -14.46 15.02 28.04
N ARG A 360 -14.27 14.34 29.20
CA ARG A 360 -13.31 14.74 30.23
C ARG A 360 -12.64 13.52 30.84
N VAL A 361 -11.36 13.67 31.18
CA VAL A 361 -10.52 12.67 31.82
C VAL A 361 -9.95 13.22 33.11
N GLU A 362 -10.05 12.47 34.21
CA GLU A 362 -9.43 12.73 35.51
C GLU A 362 -8.72 11.46 35.99
N GLY A 363 -7.43 11.33 35.62
CA GLY A 363 -6.71 10.07 35.85
C GLY A 363 -7.38 8.91 35.11
N ASN A 364 -7.80 7.88 35.83
CA ASN A 364 -8.52 6.73 35.26
C ASN A 364 -10.05 6.88 35.27
N LYS A 365 -10.57 8.05 35.68
CA LYS A 365 -12.01 8.37 35.60
C LYS A 365 -12.31 9.02 34.27
N LEU A 366 -13.21 8.44 33.51
CA LEU A 366 -13.57 8.85 32.17
C LEU A 366 -15.04 9.32 32.17
N PHE A 367 -15.26 10.53 31.74
CA PHE A 367 -16.56 11.19 31.67
C PHE A 367 -17.01 11.25 30.21
N PRO A 368 -17.89 10.35 29.74
CA PRO A 368 -18.43 10.41 28.38
C PRO A 368 -19.46 11.52 28.25
N PHE A 369 -19.70 11.99 27.02
CA PHE A 369 -20.76 12.95 26.75
C PHE A 369 -22.14 12.37 27.14
N LYS A 370 -22.36 11.09 26.84
CA LYS A 370 -23.52 10.31 27.24
C LYS A 370 -23.05 8.92 27.67
N MET A 371 -23.44 8.47 28.85
CA MET A 371 -23.08 7.15 29.34
C MET A 371 -23.73 6.07 28.45
N PRO A 372 -22.94 5.16 27.86
CA PRO A 372 -23.48 4.04 27.09
C PRO A 372 -24.32 3.12 27.97
N ARG A 373 -25.46 2.66 27.46
CA ARG A 373 -26.40 1.86 28.26
C ARG A 373 -25.84 0.51 28.68
N ASP A 374 -25.11 -0.14 27.80
CA ASP A 374 -24.56 -1.49 27.99
C ASP A 374 -23.17 -1.51 28.61
N LEU A 375 -22.62 -0.33 28.96
CA LEU A 375 -21.33 -0.26 29.62
C LEU A 375 -21.44 -0.72 31.08
N LYS A 376 -20.73 -1.80 31.40
CA LYS A 376 -20.73 -2.39 32.77
C LYS A 376 -19.32 -2.86 33.15
N ALA A 377 -19.11 -3.08 34.43
CA ALA A 377 -17.86 -3.64 34.96
C ALA A 377 -17.50 -4.97 34.24
N GLY A 378 -16.23 -5.15 33.92
CA GLY A 378 -15.71 -6.30 33.21
C GLY A 378 -15.68 -6.18 31.67
N VAL A 379 -16.37 -5.21 31.08
CA VAL A 379 -16.38 -4.99 29.62
C VAL A 379 -14.99 -4.54 29.15
N TYR A 380 -14.48 -5.15 28.09
CA TYR A 380 -13.26 -4.72 27.41
C TYR A 380 -13.51 -3.48 26.56
N LEU A 381 -12.62 -2.50 26.72
CA LEU A 381 -12.64 -1.27 25.95
C LEU A 381 -11.49 -1.24 24.92
N PHE A 382 -11.81 -0.67 23.78
CA PHE A 382 -10.86 -0.37 22.73
C PHE A 382 -10.88 1.13 22.44
N ARG A 383 -9.76 1.68 21.97
CA ARG A 383 -9.65 3.08 21.55
C ARG A 383 -9.47 3.12 20.04
N ASN A 384 -10.48 3.60 19.33
CA ASN A 384 -10.47 3.74 17.86
C ASN A 384 -10.10 5.15 17.38
N ASN A 385 -9.94 6.12 18.30
CA ASN A 385 -9.38 7.44 18.07
C ASN A 385 -8.59 7.87 19.30
N ASP A 386 -7.26 8.01 19.15
CA ASP A 386 -6.35 8.54 20.18
C ASP A 386 -6.11 10.02 19.89
N GLU A 387 -6.83 10.90 20.61
CA GLU A 387 -6.78 12.34 20.37
C GLU A 387 -5.39 12.95 20.63
N ALA A 388 -4.65 12.44 21.61
CA ALA A 388 -3.30 12.89 21.89
C ALA A 388 -2.33 12.51 20.77
N PHE A 389 -2.48 11.32 20.22
CA PHE A 389 -1.67 10.83 19.10
C PHE A 389 -2.00 11.58 17.81
N GLU A 390 -3.28 11.84 17.52
CA GLU A 390 -3.70 12.66 16.37
C GLU A 390 -3.13 14.09 16.44
N LYS A 391 -3.10 14.71 17.62
CA LYS A 391 -2.43 16.00 17.82
C LYS A 391 -0.94 15.99 17.56
N VAL A 392 -0.26 14.88 17.80
CA VAL A 392 1.15 14.72 17.42
C VAL A 392 1.26 14.65 15.89
N LEU A 393 0.45 13.78 15.26
CA LEU A 393 0.51 13.53 13.82
C LEU A 393 0.02 14.72 12.96
N SER A 394 -0.80 15.62 13.51
CA SER A 394 -1.22 16.85 12.81
C SER A 394 -0.08 17.86 12.57
N LYS A 395 1.07 17.66 13.23
CA LYS A 395 2.28 18.49 13.09
C LYS A 395 3.28 17.85 12.13
N PRO A 396 4.33 18.56 11.69
CA PRO A 396 5.51 17.94 11.09
C PRO A 396 6.16 16.97 12.08
N THR A 397 6.22 15.69 11.72
CA THR A 397 6.67 14.61 12.61
C THR A 397 7.85 13.82 12.05
N ALA A 398 8.34 14.20 10.88
CA ALA A 398 9.53 13.64 10.28
C ALA A 398 10.33 14.70 9.54
N VAL A 399 11.63 14.50 9.46
CA VAL A 399 12.55 15.29 8.63
C VAL A 399 13.41 14.30 7.85
N ARG A 400 13.40 14.42 6.52
CA ARG A 400 14.23 13.62 5.62
C ARG A 400 15.33 14.49 5.05
N LYS A 401 16.59 14.07 5.21
CA LYS A 401 17.78 14.81 4.75
C LYS A 401 18.73 13.89 4.00
N ILE A 402 19.37 14.45 2.98
CA ILE A 402 20.43 13.82 2.19
C ILE A 402 21.77 14.37 2.68
N ALA A 403 22.65 13.50 3.12
CA ALA A 403 24.00 13.89 3.51
C ALA A 403 24.83 14.19 2.26
N ILE A 404 25.46 15.39 2.20
CA ILE A 404 26.33 15.80 1.11
C ILE A 404 27.77 15.92 1.58
N THR A 405 28.69 15.49 0.71
CA THR A 405 30.12 15.75 0.87
C THR A 405 30.45 17.08 0.19
N MET A 406 31.21 17.92 0.88
CA MET A 406 31.69 19.19 0.37
C MET A 406 33.21 19.19 0.33
N GLN A 407 33.78 19.67 -0.76
CA GLN A 407 35.22 19.89 -0.88
C GLN A 407 35.47 21.36 -1.16
N PHE A 408 36.27 22.01 -0.33
CA PHE A 408 36.67 23.40 -0.49
C PHE A 408 38.17 23.47 -0.70
N ALA A 409 38.57 24.03 -1.83
CA ALA A 409 39.98 24.06 -2.28
C ALA A 409 40.34 25.41 -2.86
N THR A 410 41.65 25.67 -2.97
CA THR A 410 42.22 26.80 -3.69
C THR A 410 42.20 26.57 -5.20
N THR A 411 42.13 27.64 -5.99
CA THR A 411 42.40 27.68 -7.43
C THR A 411 43.51 28.68 -7.68
N PRO A 412 44.13 28.74 -8.88
CA PRO A 412 45.16 29.72 -9.15
C PRO A 412 44.73 31.20 -8.96
N SER A 413 43.42 31.48 -9.09
CA SER A 413 42.86 32.83 -8.97
C SER A 413 41.90 33.02 -7.81
N GLY A 414 41.61 31.96 -7.01
CA GLY A 414 40.63 32.08 -5.94
C GLY A 414 40.29 30.76 -5.26
N PHE A 415 38.98 30.42 -5.17
CA PHE A 415 38.53 29.24 -4.46
C PHE A 415 37.49 28.44 -5.26
N ALA A 416 37.44 27.14 -5.02
CA ALA A 416 36.45 26.22 -5.56
C ALA A 416 35.68 25.50 -4.44
N LEU A 417 34.37 25.36 -4.61
CA LEU A 417 33.49 24.51 -3.77
C LEU A 417 32.89 23.42 -4.66
N THR A 418 33.07 22.16 -4.26
CA THR A 418 32.48 20.99 -4.94
C THR A 418 31.49 20.30 -3.99
N LEU A 419 30.29 20.00 -4.47
CA LEU A 419 29.27 19.23 -3.77
C LEU A 419 29.12 17.85 -4.43
N GLN A 420 28.99 16.81 -3.61
CA GLN A 420 28.75 15.44 -4.04
C GLN A 420 27.76 14.74 -3.13
N ALA A 421 26.82 14.00 -3.70
CA ALA A 421 25.95 13.06 -3.00
C ALA A 421 25.57 11.90 -3.92
N GLU A 422 25.18 10.79 -3.33
CA GLU A 422 24.58 9.68 -4.07
C GLU A 422 23.32 10.15 -4.80
N GLY A 423 23.16 9.77 -6.09
CA GLY A 423 22.00 10.12 -6.90
C GLY A 423 21.94 11.56 -7.39
N TYR A 424 23.05 12.31 -7.27
CA TYR A 424 23.15 13.70 -7.72
C TYR A 424 24.37 13.92 -8.62
N ASP A 425 24.23 14.83 -9.60
CA ASP A 425 25.35 15.29 -10.39
C ASP A 425 26.32 16.10 -9.50
N THR A 426 27.62 15.95 -9.73
CA THR A 426 28.61 16.77 -9.00
C THR A 426 28.47 18.23 -9.40
N ALA A 427 28.25 19.12 -8.44
CA ALA A 427 28.25 20.57 -8.65
C ALA A 427 29.57 21.16 -8.21
N ARG A 428 30.19 22.01 -9.06
CA ARG A 428 31.44 22.71 -8.77
C ARG A 428 31.32 24.18 -9.13
N VAL A 429 31.54 25.05 -8.15
CA VAL A 429 31.54 26.50 -8.30
C VAL A 429 32.93 27.04 -8.00
N GLU A 430 33.45 27.89 -8.89
CA GLU A 430 34.70 28.61 -8.70
C GLU A 430 34.45 30.11 -8.59
N ARG A 431 35.27 30.78 -7.77
CA ARG A 431 35.21 32.24 -7.57
C ARG A 431 36.61 32.80 -7.50
N ASP A 432 36.87 33.80 -8.35
CA ASP A 432 38.10 34.59 -8.27
C ASP A 432 38.09 35.43 -7.00
N PHE A 433 39.13 35.29 -6.22
CA PHE A 433 39.35 36.06 -5.00
C PHE A 433 40.82 36.09 -4.69
N GLN A 434 41.38 37.28 -4.51
CA GLN A 434 42.81 37.45 -4.24
C GLN A 434 43.21 36.72 -2.96
N HIS A 435 44.21 35.87 -3.02
CA HIS A 435 44.71 35.14 -1.88
C HIS A 435 45.47 36.08 -0.92
N GLU A 436 44.94 36.18 0.30
CA GLU A 436 45.55 36.91 1.42
C GLU A 436 45.75 35.94 2.58
N ALA A 437 46.88 36.03 3.28
CA ALA A 437 47.10 35.21 4.47
C ALA A 437 46.10 35.55 5.57
N ALA A 438 45.43 34.57 6.15
CA ALA A 438 44.54 34.77 7.26
C ALA A 438 45.31 35.01 8.58
N ARG A 439 44.78 35.86 9.43
CA ARG A 439 45.33 36.08 10.79
C ARG A 439 45.17 34.86 11.71
N GLN A 440 44.21 34.01 11.43
CA GLN A 440 43.89 32.77 12.17
C GLN A 440 43.43 31.70 11.17
N ASN A 441 43.63 30.43 11.54
CA ASN A 441 43.14 29.31 10.74
C ASN A 441 41.63 29.46 10.46
N GLN A 442 41.24 29.32 9.20
CA GLN A 442 39.86 29.53 8.74
C GLN A 442 38.99 28.27 8.76
N TYR A 443 39.52 27.12 9.17
CA TYR A 443 38.81 25.85 9.15
C TYR A 443 37.42 25.94 9.79
N ASP A 444 37.33 26.41 11.03
CA ASP A 444 36.06 26.50 11.76
C ASP A 444 35.06 27.49 11.12
N ASN A 445 35.56 28.60 10.55
CA ASN A 445 34.74 29.54 9.83
C ASN A 445 34.16 28.92 8.55
N ILE A 446 34.99 28.25 7.75
CA ILE A 446 34.57 27.58 6.51
C ILE A 446 33.56 26.50 6.83
N VAL A 447 33.82 25.60 7.77
CA VAL A 447 32.88 24.56 8.22
C VAL A 447 31.55 25.18 8.65
N LYS A 448 31.59 26.21 9.51
CA LYS A 448 30.39 26.89 10.02
C LYS A 448 29.55 27.50 8.92
N GLN A 449 30.16 28.11 7.89
CA GLN A 449 29.41 28.73 6.79
C GLN A 449 28.86 27.72 5.81
N LEU A 450 29.63 26.69 5.47
CA LEU A 450 29.21 25.65 4.54
C LEU A 450 28.14 24.74 5.13
N SER A 451 28.15 24.50 6.45
CA SER A 451 27.13 23.69 7.14
C SER A 451 25.76 24.35 7.26
N LYS A 452 25.58 25.61 6.86
CA LYS A 452 24.29 26.33 6.93
C LYS A 452 23.33 25.89 5.83
N LEU A 453 22.78 24.68 5.94
CA LEU A 453 21.88 24.04 4.96
C LEU A 453 20.41 24.00 5.42
N GLY A 454 20.05 24.70 6.51
CA GLY A 454 18.80 24.51 7.27
C GLY A 454 17.51 24.45 6.46
N ASN A 455 17.35 25.27 5.41
CA ASN A 455 16.13 25.36 4.60
C ASN A 455 16.17 24.47 3.34
N THR A 456 17.15 23.56 3.23
CA THR A 456 17.28 22.64 2.10
C THR A 456 16.98 21.21 2.52
N ILE A 457 16.86 20.30 1.55
CA ILE A 457 16.75 18.86 1.79
C ILE A 457 18.08 18.21 2.19
N PHE A 458 19.17 18.98 2.22
CA PHE A 458 20.50 18.48 2.50
C PHE A 458 20.92 18.70 3.96
N GLU A 459 21.81 17.83 4.43
CA GLU A 459 22.59 18.03 5.66
C GLU A 459 24.08 17.85 5.34
N ALA A 460 24.94 18.56 6.09
CA ALA A 460 26.37 18.44 5.89
C ALA A 460 26.84 17.07 6.43
N GLY A 461 27.36 16.25 5.52
CA GLY A 461 28.04 15.00 5.84
C GLY A 461 29.53 15.29 6.13
N LYS A 462 30.38 15.01 5.15
CA LYS A 462 31.81 15.30 5.24
C LYS A 462 32.15 16.66 4.60
N ILE A 463 32.97 17.49 5.28
CA ILE A 463 33.50 18.71 4.73
C ILE A 463 35.02 18.60 4.70
N ASP A 464 35.58 18.43 3.50
CA ASP A 464 36.99 18.35 3.26
C ASP A 464 37.51 19.74 2.85
N ILE A 465 38.46 20.30 3.60
CA ILE A 465 39.02 21.61 3.32
C ILE A 465 40.52 21.44 3.09
N GLU A 466 40.98 21.90 1.92
CA GLU A 466 42.38 21.87 1.58
C GLU A 466 43.23 22.66 2.60
N LYS A 467 44.41 22.14 2.95
CA LYS A 467 45.27 22.78 3.97
C LYS A 467 45.66 24.21 3.60
N GLU A 468 45.91 24.49 2.32
CA GLU A 468 46.25 25.83 1.83
C GLU A 468 45.05 26.78 2.04
N ALA A 469 43.84 26.38 1.68
CA ALA A 469 42.65 27.19 1.85
C ALA A 469 42.40 27.56 3.33
N GLN A 470 42.82 26.73 4.30
CA GLN A 470 42.67 27.01 5.74
C GLN A 470 43.55 28.15 6.21
N SER A 471 44.66 28.43 5.50
CA SER A 471 45.62 29.49 5.83
C SER A 471 45.28 30.83 5.17
N LEU A 472 44.33 30.84 4.25
CA LEU A 472 43.93 32.02 3.49
C LEU A 472 42.69 32.65 4.04
N PHE A 473 42.58 33.98 3.92
CA PHE A 473 41.39 34.73 4.32
C PHE A 473 40.26 34.47 3.33
N VAL A 474 39.10 33.98 3.84
CA VAL A 474 37.90 33.74 3.03
C VAL A 474 36.72 34.46 3.66
N PRO A 475 36.12 35.46 3.01
CA PRO A 475 34.95 36.13 3.50
C PRO A 475 33.76 35.18 3.68
N SER A 476 33.03 35.37 4.79
CA SER A 476 31.82 34.55 5.04
C SER A 476 30.74 34.76 3.97
N SER A 477 30.68 35.94 3.34
CA SER A 477 29.78 36.24 2.21
C SER A 477 30.13 35.38 0.99
N LEU A 478 31.43 35.29 0.64
CA LEU A 478 31.90 34.46 -0.48
C LEU A 478 31.53 32.99 -0.31
N LEU A 479 31.76 32.44 0.90
CA LEU A 479 31.38 31.06 1.23
C LEU A 479 29.85 30.85 1.12
N ALA A 480 29.05 31.83 1.57
CA ALA A 480 27.60 31.75 1.51
C ALA A 480 27.09 31.80 0.06
N ASP A 481 27.69 32.65 -0.79
CA ASP A 481 27.32 32.77 -2.20
C ASP A 481 27.71 31.50 -2.99
N MET A 482 28.96 31.01 -2.83
CA MET A 482 29.40 29.76 -3.45
C MET A 482 28.53 28.59 -3.04
N ARG A 483 28.18 28.47 -1.75
CA ARG A 483 27.27 27.42 -1.27
C ARG A 483 25.89 27.49 -1.93
N ARG A 484 25.29 28.70 -2.02
CA ARG A 484 23.96 28.91 -2.62
C ARG A 484 23.98 28.49 -4.08
N GLU A 485 24.93 28.98 -4.85
CA GLU A 485 25.06 28.68 -6.26
C GLU A 485 25.37 27.19 -6.51
N ALA A 486 26.24 26.57 -5.72
CA ALA A 486 26.53 25.14 -5.84
C ALA A 486 25.26 24.29 -5.57
N LEU A 487 24.42 24.69 -4.60
CA LEU A 487 23.14 24.01 -4.32
C LEU A 487 22.12 24.20 -5.45
N GLU A 488 22.11 25.36 -6.14
CA GLU A 488 21.24 25.60 -7.30
C GLU A 488 21.63 24.74 -8.51
N GLN A 489 22.91 24.48 -8.67
CA GLN A 489 23.45 23.61 -9.73
C GLN A 489 23.34 22.11 -9.38
N PHE A 490 23.07 21.77 -8.12
CA PHE A 490 23.11 20.40 -7.61
C PHE A 490 21.80 19.67 -7.92
N GLN A 491 21.76 18.95 -9.05
CA GLN A 491 20.55 18.35 -9.58
C GLN A 491 20.51 16.82 -9.36
N PRO A 492 19.34 16.27 -9.00
CA PRO A 492 19.16 14.82 -8.89
C PRO A 492 19.19 14.15 -10.28
N HIS A 493 19.77 12.95 -10.33
CA HIS A 493 19.75 12.13 -11.54
C HIS A 493 18.32 11.82 -12.00
N ASP A 494 18.10 11.73 -13.30
CA ASP A 494 16.89 11.15 -13.84
C ASP A 494 17.07 9.63 -13.96
N ASN A 495 16.48 8.88 -13.04
CA ASN A 495 16.59 7.43 -12.94
C ASN A 495 15.31 6.72 -13.43
N ARG A 496 14.49 7.36 -14.29
CA ARG A 496 13.32 6.71 -14.89
C ARG A 496 13.77 5.54 -15.75
N ARG A 497 13.14 4.39 -15.53
CA ARG A 497 13.31 3.24 -16.39
C ARG A 497 12.33 3.33 -17.56
N LEU A 498 12.80 3.00 -18.75
CA LEU A 498 11.95 2.91 -19.93
C LEU A 498 11.54 1.45 -20.14
N ARG A 499 10.29 1.27 -20.56
CA ARG A 499 9.75 -0.04 -20.91
C ARG A 499 10.57 -0.67 -22.03
N GLU A 500 11.08 -1.86 -21.81
CA GLU A 500 11.64 -2.70 -22.86
C GLU A 500 10.49 -3.25 -23.70
N LYS A 501 10.64 -3.24 -25.03
CA LYS A 501 9.67 -3.88 -25.90
C LYS A 501 9.69 -5.38 -25.62
N ALA A 502 8.50 -5.95 -25.36
CA ALA A 502 8.36 -7.39 -25.21
C ALA A 502 8.90 -8.09 -26.46
N GLU A 503 9.71 -9.12 -26.28
CA GLU A 503 10.03 -10.04 -27.37
C GLU A 503 8.73 -10.71 -27.80
N ALA A 504 8.50 -10.82 -29.10
CA ALA A 504 7.26 -11.35 -29.70
C ALA A 504 7.14 -12.88 -29.55
N ASN A 505 7.42 -13.42 -28.37
CA ASN A 505 7.47 -14.85 -28.05
C ASN A 505 6.23 -15.31 -27.29
N GLY A 506 5.04 -15.16 -27.88
CA GLY A 506 3.78 -15.46 -27.20
C GLY A 506 2.90 -16.55 -27.81
N CYS A 507 3.42 -17.44 -28.66
CA CYS A 507 2.63 -18.58 -29.16
C CYS A 507 2.83 -19.82 -28.27
N GLY A 508 1.78 -20.27 -27.57
CA GLY A 508 1.74 -21.57 -26.91
C GLY A 508 1.63 -21.56 -25.38
N VAL A 509 1.45 -20.42 -24.76
CA VAL A 509 1.27 -20.34 -23.30
C VAL A 509 -0.13 -20.82 -22.90
N ASN A 510 -0.21 -21.68 -21.88
CA ASN A 510 -1.49 -22.05 -21.29
C ASN A 510 -2.07 -20.87 -20.50
N LEU A 511 -3.11 -20.24 -21.03
CA LEU A 511 -3.78 -19.10 -20.38
C LEU A 511 -4.75 -19.53 -19.25
N GLN A 512 -4.90 -20.83 -18.98
CA GLN A 512 -5.78 -21.35 -17.95
C GLN A 512 -5.03 -21.56 -16.63
N TRP A 513 -4.57 -20.48 -15.98
CA TRP A 513 -3.83 -20.54 -14.72
C TRP A 513 -4.63 -21.11 -13.55
N GLN A 514 -5.98 -21.05 -13.62
CA GLN A 514 -6.92 -21.63 -12.68
C GLN A 514 -8.05 -22.30 -13.48
N LYS A 515 -8.65 -23.36 -12.93
CA LYS A 515 -9.76 -24.08 -13.59
C LYS A 515 -10.99 -23.20 -13.89
N GLU A 516 -11.18 -22.15 -13.12
CA GLU A 516 -12.27 -21.21 -13.25
C GLU A 516 -12.18 -20.38 -14.54
N TYR A 517 -10.99 -20.15 -15.08
CA TYR A 517 -10.83 -19.47 -16.39
C TYR A 517 -11.50 -20.23 -17.53
N LYS A 518 -11.50 -21.58 -17.46
CA LYS A 518 -12.20 -22.43 -18.44
C LYS A 518 -13.70 -22.46 -18.18
N ALA A 519 -14.11 -22.53 -16.90
CA ALA A 519 -15.52 -22.66 -16.55
C ALA A 519 -16.29 -21.34 -16.64
N PHE A 520 -15.58 -20.21 -16.47
CA PHE A 520 -16.13 -18.85 -16.45
C PHE A 520 -15.20 -17.90 -17.21
N PRO A 521 -15.20 -17.93 -18.55
CA PRO A 521 -14.25 -17.15 -19.37
C PRO A 521 -14.32 -15.63 -19.18
N TYR A 522 -15.43 -15.08 -18.68
CA TYR A 522 -15.52 -13.65 -18.33
C TYR A 522 -14.48 -13.24 -17.24
N THR A 523 -13.84 -14.20 -16.56
CA THR A 523 -12.77 -13.96 -15.60
C THR A 523 -11.48 -13.42 -16.21
N TYR A 524 -11.32 -13.48 -17.55
CA TYR A 524 -10.26 -12.76 -18.24
C TYR A 524 -10.46 -11.24 -18.23
N ASN A 525 -11.65 -10.75 -17.85
CA ASN A 525 -11.98 -9.33 -17.74
C ASN A 525 -11.79 -8.53 -19.05
N ILE A 526 -12.19 -9.10 -20.18
CA ILE A 526 -12.07 -8.51 -21.52
C ILE A 526 -13.22 -7.54 -21.75
N ALA A 527 -12.96 -6.24 -21.67
CA ALA A 527 -13.99 -5.21 -21.74
C ALA A 527 -13.90 -4.30 -22.98
N ASN A 528 -12.91 -4.53 -23.86
CA ASN A 528 -12.69 -3.71 -25.07
C ASN A 528 -12.07 -4.53 -26.21
N SER A 529 -12.09 -3.94 -27.42
CA SER A 529 -11.58 -4.57 -28.63
C SER A 529 -10.08 -4.84 -28.61
N LEU A 530 -9.28 -3.96 -27.99
CA LEU A 530 -7.83 -4.11 -27.88
C LEU A 530 -7.47 -5.27 -26.97
N ALA A 531 -8.12 -5.42 -25.80
CA ALA A 531 -7.95 -6.56 -24.92
C ALA A 531 -8.38 -7.86 -25.62
N LYS A 532 -9.49 -7.84 -26.40
CA LYS A 532 -9.94 -8.98 -27.17
C LYS A 532 -8.93 -9.40 -28.24
N ALA A 533 -8.36 -8.44 -28.97
CA ALA A 533 -7.31 -8.68 -29.96
C ALA A 533 -6.06 -9.25 -29.30
N PHE A 534 -5.62 -8.66 -28.16
CA PHE A 534 -4.49 -9.14 -27.39
C PHE A 534 -4.65 -10.62 -26.98
N TYR A 535 -5.75 -11.00 -26.34
CA TYR A 535 -5.95 -12.38 -25.89
C TYR A 535 -6.07 -13.38 -27.05
N LYS A 536 -6.64 -12.97 -28.20
CA LYS A 536 -6.62 -13.79 -29.42
C LYS A 536 -5.22 -14.07 -29.92
N GLU A 537 -4.36 -13.07 -29.95
CA GLU A 537 -2.94 -13.25 -30.34
C GLU A 537 -2.18 -14.14 -29.35
N GLN A 538 -2.55 -14.11 -28.06
CA GLN A 538 -2.01 -15.01 -27.06
C GLN A 538 -2.56 -16.44 -27.14
N GLY A 539 -3.49 -16.74 -28.06
CA GLY A 539 -4.00 -18.08 -28.31
C GLY A 539 -5.36 -18.40 -27.69
N LEU A 540 -6.06 -17.42 -27.10
CA LEU A 540 -7.42 -17.60 -26.62
C LEU A 540 -8.39 -17.57 -27.81
N GLN A 541 -8.95 -18.74 -28.16
CA GLN A 541 -9.74 -18.88 -29.39
C GLN A 541 -11.04 -18.07 -29.36
N ASP A 542 -11.81 -18.18 -28.27
CA ASP A 542 -13.11 -17.51 -28.08
C ASP A 542 -13.09 -16.62 -26.84
N PRO A 543 -12.49 -15.41 -26.90
CA PRO A 543 -12.46 -14.48 -25.77
C PRO A 543 -13.87 -13.95 -25.47
N GLU A 544 -14.39 -14.34 -24.31
CA GLU A 544 -15.68 -13.91 -23.80
C GLU A 544 -15.56 -12.52 -23.16
N GLU A 545 -16.60 -11.70 -23.31
CA GLU A 545 -16.64 -10.37 -22.69
C GLU A 545 -16.70 -10.43 -21.17
N ALA A 546 -16.13 -9.42 -20.53
CA ALA A 546 -16.16 -9.24 -19.08
C ALA A 546 -17.58 -9.27 -18.53
N PHE A 547 -17.74 -9.73 -17.29
CA PHE A 547 -19.01 -9.77 -16.58
C PHE A 547 -19.74 -8.41 -16.59
N GLU A 548 -18.99 -7.33 -16.54
CA GLU A 548 -19.46 -5.95 -16.54
C GLU A 548 -20.09 -5.52 -17.88
N VAL A 549 -19.59 -6.06 -19.00
CA VAL A 549 -20.03 -5.74 -20.37
C VAL A 549 -21.21 -6.60 -20.77
N LYS A 550 -21.17 -7.89 -20.44
CA LYS A 550 -22.17 -8.88 -20.88
C LYS A 550 -23.58 -8.61 -20.34
N GLY A 551 -23.70 -7.81 -19.30
CA GLY A 551 -24.98 -7.31 -18.79
C GLY A 551 -25.93 -8.34 -18.19
N ASP A 552 -25.57 -9.61 -18.18
CA ASP A 552 -26.39 -10.72 -17.66
C ASP A 552 -26.42 -10.72 -16.14
N LYS A 553 -27.24 -9.82 -15.59
CA LYS A 553 -27.48 -9.73 -14.14
C LYS A 553 -28.16 -10.98 -13.54
N ASN A 554 -28.67 -11.88 -14.38
CA ASN A 554 -29.53 -13.00 -14.00
C ASN A 554 -29.08 -14.35 -14.56
N VAL A 555 -27.79 -14.57 -14.86
CA VAL A 555 -27.34 -15.93 -15.18
C VAL A 555 -27.29 -16.74 -13.90
N PRO A 556 -28.19 -17.70 -13.69
CA PRO A 556 -28.13 -18.60 -12.55
C PRO A 556 -26.76 -19.28 -12.49
N GLN A 557 -26.20 -19.40 -11.30
CA GLN A 557 -24.92 -20.09 -11.06
C GLN A 557 -23.65 -19.36 -11.56
N SER A 558 -23.71 -18.05 -11.89
CA SER A 558 -22.50 -17.26 -12.15
C SER A 558 -21.59 -17.27 -10.92
N LEU A 559 -20.31 -17.49 -11.13
CA LEU A 559 -19.28 -17.34 -10.10
C LEU A 559 -19.10 -15.85 -9.78
N LEU A 560 -19.38 -15.45 -8.54
CA LEU A 560 -19.31 -14.05 -8.12
C LEU A 560 -18.06 -13.73 -7.32
N MET A 561 -17.53 -14.68 -6.56
CA MET A 561 -16.30 -14.48 -5.76
C MET A 561 -15.55 -15.80 -5.60
N GLN A 562 -14.22 -15.69 -5.58
CA GLN A 562 -13.30 -16.76 -5.22
C GLN A 562 -12.53 -16.37 -3.96
N CYS A 563 -12.62 -17.15 -2.89
CA CYS A 563 -12.05 -16.82 -1.60
C CYS A 563 -11.15 -17.95 -1.06
N LYS A 564 -9.93 -17.63 -0.66
CA LYS A 564 -9.11 -18.56 0.15
C LYS A 564 -9.64 -18.64 1.60
N HIS A 565 -10.30 -17.56 2.07
CA HIS A 565 -11.08 -17.60 3.31
C HIS A 565 -12.22 -18.61 3.17
N CYS A 566 -12.42 -19.45 4.19
CA CYS A 566 -13.44 -20.49 4.20
C CYS A 566 -14.26 -20.34 5.50
N ILE A 567 -15.54 -20.01 5.37
CA ILE A 567 -16.47 -19.86 6.51
C ILE A 567 -16.54 -21.15 7.32
N ARG A 568 -16.62 -22.32 6.65
CA ARG A 568 -16.65 -23.63 7.31
C ARG A 568 -15.42 -23.84 8.20
N TYR A 569 -14.23 -23.48 7.72
CA TYR A 569 -12.98 -23.53 8.50
C TYR A 569 -13.02 -22.57 9.70
N SER A 570 -13.43 -21.33 9.47
CA SER A 570 -13.47 -20.31 10.53
C SER A 570 -14.51 -20.59 11.63
N LEU A 571 -15.56 -21.34 11.31
CA LEU A 571 -16.55 -21.81 12.28
C LEU A 571 -16.16 -23.13 12.97
N GLY A 572 -14.98 -23.69 12.64
CA GLY A 572 -14.49 -24.94 13.26
C GLY A 572 -15.06 -26.23 12.67
N HIS A 573 -15.68 -26.17 11.48
CA HIS A 573 -16.34 -27.29 10.83
C HIS A 573 -15.61 -27.85 9.60
N CYS A 574 -14.33 -27.57 9.45
CA CYS A 574 -13.53 -28.12 8.36
C CYS A 574 -12.90 -29.46 8.76
N VAL A 575 -13.49 -30.57 8.34
CA VAL A 575 -13.01 -31.92 8.65
C VAL A 575 -11.60 -32.19 8.14
N VAL A 576 -11.23 -31.63 6.97
CA VAL A 576 -9.87 -31.77 6.38
C VAL A 576 -8.79 -31.19 7.30
N HIS A 577 -9.12 -30.18 8.11
CA HIS A 577 -8.22 -29.53 9.06
C HIS A 577 -8.57 -29.85 10.53
N GLY A 578 -9.15 -31.02 10.80
CA GLY A 578 -9.42 -31.47 12.17
C GLY A 578 -10.62 -30.83 12.85
N GLY A 579 -11.48 -30.12 12.12
CA GLY A 579 -12.73 -29.55 12.64
C GLY A 579 -13.82 -30.60 12.83
N VAL A 580 -14.87 -30.21 13.56
CA VAL A 580 -16.04 -31.07 13.83
C VAL A 580 -16.91 -31.18 12.57
N ALA A 581 -17.35 -32.41 12.23
CA ALA A 581 -18.27 -32.62 11.11
C ALA A 581 -19.57 -31.81 11.32
N PRO A 582 -19.99 -31.03 10.31
CA PRO A 582 -21.19 -30.20 10.44
C PRO A 582 -22.46 -31.06 10.47
N LYS A 583 -23.51 -30.55 11.13
CA LYS A 583 -24.85 -31.20 11.17
C LYS A 583 -25.84 -30.58 10.17
N TRP A 584 -25.42 -29.52 9.45
CA TRP A 584 -26.25 -28.87 8.44
C TRP A 584 -26.25 -29.63 7.12
N LYS A 585 -27.21 -29.30 6.25
CA LYS A 585 -27.30 -29.85 4.91
C LYS A 585 -26.70 -28.90 3.88
N GLU A 586 -25.87 -29.42 2.99
CA GLU A 586 -25.31 -28.65 1.85
C GLU A 586 -26.33 -28.56 0.69
N PRO A 587 -26.27 -27.52 -0.16
CA PRO A 587 -25.36 -26.38 -0.10
C PRO A 587 -25.73 -25.36 0.98
N LEU A 588 -24.72 -24.60 1.45
CA LEU A 588 -24.93 -23.45 2.33
C LEU A 588 -25.16 -22.19 1.50
N TYR A 589 -25.86 -21.23 2.13
CA TYR A 589 -26.15 -19.92 1.54
C TYR A 589 -25.85 -18.78 2.51
N LEU A 590 -25.27 -17.70 1.95
CA LEU A 590 -25.26 -16.39 2.60
C LEU A 590 -26.56 -15.68 2.22
N LYS A 591 -27.34 -15.26 3.23
CA LYS A 591 -28.62 -14.56 3.05
C LYS A 591 -28.51 -13.14 3.59
N LEU A 592 -28.82 -12.15 2.75
CA LEU A 592 -28.95 -10.75 3.16
C LEU A 592 -30.29 -10.49 3.84
N SER A 593 -30.38 -9.37 4.58
CA SER A 593 -31.62 -8.94 5.24
C SER A 593 -32.78 -8.67 4.28
N ASP A 594 -32.49 -8.39 2.99
CA ASP A 594 -33.49 -8.20 1.95
C ASP A 594 -33.94 -9.50 1.26
N GLY A 595 -33.46 -10.65 1.74
CA GLY A 595 -33.83 -11.98 1.28
C GLY A 595 -32.95 -12.55 0.15
N ARG A 596 -32.08 -11.75 -0.48
CA ARG A 596 -31.15 -12.26 -1.51
C ARG A 596 -30.23 -13.32 -0.93
N LYS A 597 -30.08 -14.44 -1.66
CA LYS A 597 -29.23 -15.58 -1.28
C LYS A 597 -28.07 -15.74 -2.24
N PHE A 598 -26.94 -16.22 -1.72
CA PHE A 598 -25.73 -16.51 -2.47
C PHE A 598 -25.23 -17.89 -2.09
N ARG A 599 -25.14 -18.80 -3.06
CA ARG A 599 -24.76 -20.19 -2.82
C ARG A 599 -23.26 -20.30 -2.56
N LEU A 600 -22.89 -21.04 -1.53
CA LEU A 600 -21.50 -21.38 -1.22
C LEU A 600 -21.12 -22.75 -1.79
N GLN A 601 -19.94 -22.83 -2.37
CA GLN A 601 -19.32 -24.09 -2.76
C GLN A 601 -17.90 -24.16 -2.20
N PHE A 602 -17.58 -25.29 -1.57
CA PHE A 602 -16.27 -25.48 -0.93
C PHE A 602 -15.45 -26.46 -1.76
N ASP A 603 -14.37 -25.94 -2.38
CA ASP A 603 -13.34 -26.76 -3.01
C ASP A 603 -12.26 -27.10 -1.99
N CYS A 604 -12.45 -28.23 -1.31
CA CYS A 604 -11.53 -28.67 -0.25
C CYS A 604 -10.17 -29.13 -0.79
N SER A 605 -10.06 -29.48 -2.08
CA SER A 605 -8.78 -29.86 -2.70
C SER A 605 -7.84 -28.67 -2.84
N GLN A 606 -8.40 -27.46 -3.07
CA GLN A 606 -7.64 -26.21 -3.18
C GLN A 606 -7.78 -25.31 -1.94
N CYS A 607 -8.53 -25.75 -0.92
CA CYS A 607 -8.87 -24.93 0.23
C CYS A 607 -9.49 -23.57 -0.18
N GLN A 608 -10.41 -23.58 -1.14
CA GLN A 608 -11.07 -22.43 -1.71
C GLN A 608 -12.58 -22.48 -1.47
N MET A 609 -13.19 -21.34 -1.18
CA MET A 609 -14.64 -21.17 -1.11
C MET A 609 -15.08 -20.23 -2.24
N ASN A 610 -15.99 -20.71 -3.06
CA ASN A 610 -16.59 -19.96 -4.16
C ASN A 610 -18.00 -19.53 -3.80
N ILE A 611 -18.37 -18.31 -4.20
CA ILE A 611 -19.70 -17.73 -3.99
C ILE A 611 -20.35 -17.56 -5.36
N TYR A 612 -21.57 -18.07 -5.50
CA TYR A 612 -22.34 -18.07 -6.74
C TYR A 612 -23.63 -17.29 -6.58
N ALA A 613 -24.09 -16.73 -7.70
CA ALA A 613 -25.46 -16.24 -7.79
C ALA A 613 -26.45 -17.39 -7.47
N SER A 614 -27.48 -17.07 -6.69
CA SER A 614 -28.60 -17.96 -6.45
C SER A 614 -29.83 -17.37 -7.12
N THR A 615 -30.65 -18.19 -7.74
CA THR A 615 -31.94 -17.81 -8.32
C THR A 615 -32.90 -17.28 -7.28
#